data_a5d10c7d6fb484aa7f5a6240ec2099ab
#
_entry.id   a5d10c7d6fb484aa7f5a6240ec2099ab
#
_cell.length_a   1.000
_cell.length_b   1.000
_cell.length_c   1.000
_cell.angle_alpha   90.00
_cell.angle_beta   90.00
_cell.angle_gamma   90.00
#
_symmetry.space_group_name_H-M   'P 1'
#
loop_
_entity.id
_entity.type
_entity.pdbx_description
1 polymer ?
#
loop_
_entity_poly.entity_id
_entity_poly.type
_entity_poly.pdbx_seq_one_letter_code
_entity_poly.pdbx_strand_id
1 'polypeptide(L)'
;LLKKMEELQIKPSAKVYTSVISAWSKSNEPGAALRAEILLKVMQAMYKKGNRGMKPNCFTFTAVITAWARSGEKDAGERAEKLLDRMIQLYQDGKDDDVKPNVFTLTAVVDAYARAGGRDAATMASNVVRKVDSIIKPSHATYNCLMKAWSNSQQQGAARMAESILRKLESEYQKGNKKMQPTVITYSSCINAWAKSTDQGKAKRAHAVLER
;
A
#
# COMPACT_ATOMS: atom_id res chain seq x y z
N LEU A 1 -17.94 -8.37 20.05
CA LEU A 1 -17.90 -7.09 20.74
C LEU A 1 -19.03 -6.17 20.26
N LEU A 2 -19.13 -5.82 18.96
CA LEU A 2 -20.15 -4.91 18.43
C LEU A 2 -21.56 -5.40 18.73
N LYS A 3 -21.88 -6.68 18.44
CA LYS A 3 -23.19 -7.28 18.78
C LYS A 3 -23.52 -7.15 20.27
N LYS A 4 -22.54 -7.44 21.15
CA LYS A 4 -22.76 -7.33 22.60
C LYS A 4 -22.98 -5.88 23.06
N MET A 5 -22.36 -4.91 22.39
CA MET A 5 -22.63 -3.49 22.66
C MET A 5 -24.05 -3.09 22.20
N GLU A 6 -24.52 -3.61 21.06
CA GLU A 6 -25.89 -3.41 20.58
C GLU A 6 -26.90 -4.00 21.53
N GLU A 7 -26.71 -5.25 22.02
CA GLU A 7 -27.54 -5.92 23.02
C GLU A 7 -27.64 -5.12 24.35
N LEU A 8 -26.52 -4.47 24.73
CA LEU A 8 -26.47 -3.62 25.92
C LEU A 8 -26.90 -2.17 25.67
N GLN A 9 -27.41 -1.84 24.48
CA GLN A 9 -27.80 -0.49 24.04
C GLN A 9 -26.64 0.53 24.13
N ILE A 10 -25.41 0.08 24.17
CA ILE A 10 -24.21 0.92 24.14
C ILE A 10 -23.90 1.29 22.68
N LYS A 11 -24.01 2.57 22.32
CA LYS A 11 -23.69 3.04 20.98
C LYS A 11 -22.16 2.98 20.74
N PRO A 12 -21.66 2.15 19.81
CA PRO A 12 -20.24 2.11 19.51
C PRO A 12 -19.76 3.44 18.92
N SER A 13 -18.58 3.90 19.31
CA SER A 13 -17.94 5.09 18.74
C SER A 13 -17.08 4.74 17.52
N ALA A 14 -16.69 5.74 16.72
CA ALA A 14 -15.74 5.55 15.61
C ALA A 14 -14.43 4.88 16.07
N LYS A 15 -13.95 5.18 17.28
CA LYS A 15 -12.76 4.55 17.86
C LYS A 15 -12.94 3.04 18.02
N VAL A 16 -14.11 2.57 18.46
CA VAL A 16 -14.40 1.13 18.59
C VAL A 16 -14.39 0.46 17.23
N TYR A 17 -15.10 1.02 16.24
CA TYR A 17 -15.08 0.50 14.88
C TYR A 17 -13.68 0.43 14.30
N THR A 18 -12.90 1.50 14.43
CA THR A 18 -11.52 1.56 13.95
C THR A 18 -10.63 0.52 14.64
N SER A 19 -10.81 0.29 15.95
CA SER A 19 -10.08 -0.76 16.68
C SER A 19 -10.43 -2.16 16.17
N VAL A 20 -11.69 -2.43 15.86
CA VAL A 20 -12.12 -3.72 15.27
C VAL A 20 -11.58 -3.87 13.85
N ILE A 21 -11.61 -2.82 13.03
CA ILE A 21 -10.99 -2.81 11.69
C ILE A 21 -9.49 -3.09 11.79
N SER A 22 -8.80 -2.45 12.75
CA SER A 22 -7.37 -2.69 13.00
C SER A 22 -7.09 -4.13 13.47
N ALA A 23 -7.99 -4.74 14.24
CA ALA A 23 -7.87 -6.14 14.61
C ALA A 23 -8.01 -7.06 13.37
N TRP A 24 -8.98 -6.80 12.50
CA TRP A 24 -9.13 -7.52 11.23
C TRP A 24 -7.91 -7.35 10.33
N SER A 25 -7.32 -6.14 10.26
CA SER A 25 -6.12 -5.91 9.45
C SER A 25 -4.89 -6.69 9.92
N LYS A 26 -4.89 -7.17 11.16
CA LYS A 26 -3.82 -8.00 11.74
C LYS A 26 -4.18 -9.48 11.78
N SER A 27 -5.44 -9.82 11.52
CA SER A 27 -5.90 -11.21 11.47
C SER A 27 -5.43 -11.89 10.18
N ASN A 28 -5.13 -13.17 10.28
CA ASN A 28 -4.87 -14.03 9.12
C ASN A 28 -6.11 -14.85 8.72
N GLU A 29 -7.29 -14.50 9.28
CA GLU A 29 -8.53 -15.21 8.96
C GLU A 29 -8.99 -14.94 7.52
N PRO A 30 -9.50 -15.96 6.82
CA PRO A 30 -10.11 -15.77 5.51
C PRO A 30 -11.24 -14.73 5.55
N GLY A 31 -11.26 -13.82 4.57
CA GLY A 31 -12.26 -12.77 4.49
C GLY A 31 -12.09 -11.62 5.50
N ALA A 32 -10.97 -11.56 6.25
CA ALA A 32 -10.70 -10.47 7.19
C ALA A 32 -10.73 -9.10 6.52
N ALA A 33 -10.18 -8.98 5.32
CA ALA A 33 -10.17 -7.73 4.55
C ALA A 33 -11.59 -7.28 4.18
N LEU A 34 -12.43 -8.21 3.72
CA LEU A 34 -13.83 -7.92 3.40
C LEU A 34 -14.61 -7.46 4.65
N ARG A 35 -14.39 -8.12 5.80
CA ARG A 35 -15.03 -7.72 7.08
C ARG A 35 -14.59 -6.32 7.51
N ALA A 36 -13.31 -6.00 7.37
CA ALA A 36 -12.79 -4.65 7.63
C ALA A 36 -13.43 -3.60 6.71
N GLU A 37 -13.57 -3.90 5.41
CA GLU A 37 -14.20 -2.99 4.44
C GLU A 37 -15.69 -2.79 4.71
N ILE A 38 -16.41 -3.85 5.10
CA ILE A 38 -17.84 -3.75 5.50
C ILE A 38 -18.00 -2.80 6.69
N LEU A 39 -17.14 -2.90 7.70
CA LEU A 39 -17.19 -2.01 8.87
C LEU A 39 -16.91 -0.54 8.47
N LEU A 40 -15.97 -0.29 7.56
CA LEU A 40 -15.74 1.04 7.02
C LEU A 40 -16.99 1.58 6.30
N LYS A 41 -17.66 0.75 5.48
CA LYS A 41 -18.89 1.14 4.79
C LYS A 41 -20.01 1.46 5.79
N VAL A 42 -20.13 0.70 6.88
CA VAL A 42 -21.09 0.97 7.97
C VAL A 42 -20.78 2.33 8.62
N MET A 43 -19.51 2.62 8.95
CA MET A 43 -19.11 3.92 9.50
C MET A 43 -19.48 5.07 8.56
N GLN A 44 -19.19 4.92 7.26
CA GLN A 44 -19.52 5.93 6.24
C GLN A 44 -21.02 6.15 6.10
N ALA A 45 -21.82 5.07 6.15
CA ALA A 45 -23.27 5.16 6.10
C ALA A 45 -23.85 5.88 7.32
N MET A 46 -23.34 5.58 8.51
CA MET A 46 -23.76 6.27 9.75
C MET A 46 -23.38 7.76 9.72
N TYR A 47 -22.17 8.08 9.25
CA TYR A 47 -21.73 9.46 9.11
C TYR A 47 -22.61 10.25 8.13
N LYS A 48 -22.95 9.65 6.97
CA LYS A 48 -23.88 10.25 5.99
C LYS A 48 -25.28 10.48 6.55
N LYS A 49 -25.76 9.64 7.47
CA LYS A 49 -27.04 9.78 8.17
C LYS A 49 -27.00 10.83 9.29
N GLY A 50 -25.92 11.59 9.41
CA GLY A 50 -25.80 12.68 10.39
C GLY A 50 -25.10 12.31 11.69
N ASN A 51 -24.69 11.07 11.89
CA ASN A 51 -23.89 10.69 13.07
C ASN A 51 -22.41 11.15 12.87
N ARG A 52 -22.15 12.41 13.20
CA ARG A 52 -20.82 13.03 13.04
C ARG A 52 -19.71 12.30 13.81
N GLY A 53 -20.05 11.64 14.92
CA GLY A 53 -19.11 10.85 15.72
C GLY A 53 -18.63 9.57 15.05
N MET A 54 -19.19 9.21 13.89
CA MET A 54 -18.81 8.00 13.10
C MET A 54 -17.95 8.33 11.87
N LYS A 55 -17.38 9.52 11.79
CA LYS A 55 -16.50 9.94 10.68
C LYS A 55 -15.25 9.05 10.59
N PRO A 56 -15.05 8.33 9.47
CA PRO A 56 -13.79 7.63 9.24
C PRO A 56 -12.64 8.62 9.00
N ASN A 57 -11.47 8.29 9.49
CA ASN A 57 -10.26 9.09 9.30
C ASN A 57 -9.18 8.34 8.49
N CYS A 58 -8.04 8.98 8.23
CA CYS A 58 -6.92 8.40 7.50
C CYS A 58 -6.47 7.05 8.11
N PHE A 59 -6.46 6.93 9.44
CA PHE A 59 -6.07 5.68 10.10
C PHE A 59 -7.08 4.55 9.82
N THR A 60 -8.38 4.86 9.83
CA THR A 60 -9.44 3.87 9.53
C THR A 60 -9.29 3.33 8.11
N PHE A 61 -9.14 4.21 7.11
CA PHE A 61 -8.93 3.80 5.73
C PHE A 61 -7.65 3.01 5.55
N THR A 62 -6.53 3.47 6.11
CA THR A 62 -5.24 2.80 6.02
C THR A 62 -5.28 1.41 6.65
N ALA A 63 -6.04 1.21 7.74
CA ALA A 63 -6.21 -0.11 8.33
C ALA A 63 -6.96 -1.08 7.39
N VAL A 64 -8.00 -0.61 6.67
CA VAL A 64 -8.69 -1.44 5.67
C VAL A 64 -7.79 -1.76 4.48
N ILE A 65 -7.04 -0.76 3.97
CA ILE A 65 -6.06 -0.96 2.89
C ILE A 65 -4.99 -1.99 3.32
N THR A 66 -4.52 -1.91 4.57
CA THR A 66 -3.57 -2.89 5.13
C THR A 66 -4.18 -4.28 5.23
N ALA A 67 -5.47 -4.39 5.58
CA ALA A 67 -6.17 -5.68 5.57
C ALA A 67 -6.18 -6.29 4.16
N TRP A 68 -6.47 -5.50 3.12
CA TRP A 68 -6.38 -5.95 1.74
C TRP A 68 -4.96 -6.34 1.35
N ALA A 69 -3.95 -5.54 1.70
CA ALA A 69 -2.55 -5.87 1.43
C ALA A 69 -2.13 -7.23 2.04
N ARG A 70 -2.72 -7.61 3.16
CA ARG A 70 -2.39 -8.87 3.85
C ARG A 70 -3.26 -10.06 3.45
N SER A 71 -4.38 -9.83 2.78
CA SER A 71 -5.31 -10.90 2.38
C SER A 71 -4.71 -11.86 1.37
N GLY A 72 -3.80 -11.39 0.51
CA GLY A 72 -3.26 -12.18 -0.60
C GLY A 72 -4.26 -12.44 -1.72
N GLU A 73 -5.44 -11.82 -1.68
CA GLU A 73 -6.45 -11.95 -2.73
C GLU A 73 -5.99 -11.26 -4.02
N LYS A 74 -6.35 -11.83 -5.17
CA LYS A 74 -5.88 -11.34 -6.48
C LYS A 74 -6.31 -9.91 -6.78
N ASP A 75 -7.48 -9.49 -6.30
CA ASP A 75 -8.04 -8.14 -6.49
C ASP A 75 -7.68 -7.17 -5.35
N ALA A 76 -6.84 -7.60 -4.40
CA ALA A 76 -6.47 -6.80 -3.23
C ALA A 76 -5.83 -5.45 -3.62
N GLY A 77 -4.98 -5.43 -4.65
CA GLY A 77 -4.35 -4.20 -5.15
C GLY A 77 -5.37 -3.20 -5.66
N GLU A 78 -6.31 -3.65 -6.50
CA GLU A 78 -7.37 -2.79 -7.07
C GLU A 78 -8.32 -2.26 -5.98
N ARG A 79 -8.67 -3.11 -5.01
CA ARG A 79 -9.51 -2.68 -3.87
C ARG A 79 -8.80 -1.66 -3.00
N ALA A 80 -7.52 -1.86 -2.73
CA ALA A 80 -6.70 -0.92 -1.99
C ALA A 80 -6.58 0.44 -2.73
N GLU A 81 -6.39 0.42 -4.06
CA GLU A 81 -6.33 1.63 -4.88
C GLU A 81 -7.68 2.39 -4.87
N LYS A 82 -8.81 1.70 -5.03
CA LYS A 82 -10.15 2.32 -4.95
C LYS A 82 -10.36 3.04 -3.62
N LEU A 83 -9.87 2.49 -2.51
CA LEU A 83 -9.93 3.13 -1.19
C LEU A 83 -9.02 4.37 -1.12
N LEU A 84 -7.82 4.30 -1.68
CA LEU A 84 -6.92 5.46 -1.80
C LEU A 84 -7.56 6.57 -2.64
N ASP A 85 -8.14 6.24 -3.79
CA ASP A 85 -8.83 7.20 -4.65
C ASP A 85 -10.00 7.86 -3.90
N ARG A 86 -10.74 7.09 -3.13
CA ARG A 86 -11.81 7.62 -2.29
C ARG A 86 -11.30 8.57 -1.22
N MET A 87 -10.16 8.28 -0.58
CA MET A 87 -9.51 9.19 0.37
C MET A 87 -9.10 10.50 -0.30
N ILE A 88 -8.45 10.42 -1.47
CA ILE A 88 -8.03 11.58 -2.25
C ILE A 88 -9.23 12.44 -2.61
N GLN A 89 -10.31 11.84 -3.10
CA GLN A 89 -11.55 12.54 -3.41
C GLN A 89 -12.12 13.27 -2.20
N LEU A 90 -12.27 12.58 -1.05
CA LEU A 90 -12.79 13.18 0.18
C LEU A 90 -11.90 14.34 0.68
N TYR A 91 -10.58 14.20 0.55
CA TYR A 91 -9.64 15.25 0.90
C TYR A 91 -9.78 16.47 -0.02
N GLN A 92 -9.89 16.25 -1.33
CA GLN A 92 -9.97 17.33 -2.32
C GLN A 92 -11.33 18.06 -2.26
N ASP A 93 -12.43 17.32 -2.20
CA ASP A 93 -13.80 17.86 -2.19
C ASP A 93 -14.10 18.61 -0.89
N GLY A 94 -13.68 18.06 0.24
CA GLY A 94 -14.00 18.58 1.56
C GLY A 94 -12.89 19.37 2.24
N LYS A 95 -11.69 19.44 1.66
CA LYS A 95 -10.45 19.91 2.32
C LYS A 95 -10.29 19.31 3.73
N ASP A 96 -10.67 18.04 3.85
CA ASP A 96 -10.76 17.31 5.10
C ASP A 96 -9.40 16.65 5.42
N ASP A 97 -8.58 17.31 6.22
CA ASP A 97 -7.26 16.82 6.61
C ASP A 97 -7.30 15.51 7.39
N ASP A 98 -8.43 15.18 8.06
CA ASP A 98 -8.59 13.92 8.80
C ASP A 98 -8.52 12.68 7.89
N VAL A 99 -8.91 12.82 6.62
CA VAL A 99 -8.87 11.73 5.62
C VAL A 99 -7.73 11.87 4.62
N LYS A 100 -6.86 12.87 4.78
CA LYS A 100 -5.71 13.07 3.89
C LYS A 100 -4.84 11.82 3.86
N PRO A 101 -4.64 11.21 2.68
CA PRO A 101 -3.78 10.04 2.59
C PRO A 101 -2.32 10.42 2.83
N ASN A 102 -1.57 9.50 3.40
CA ASN A 102 -0.17 9.69 3.75
C ASN A 102 0.73 8.60 3.16
N VAL A 103 2.02 8.67 3.44
CA VAL A 103 3.01 7.71 2.94
C VAL A 103 2.75 6.27 3.40
N PHE A 104 2.15 6.07 4.57
CA PHE A 104 1.79 4.73 5.06
C PHE A 104 0.64 4.15 4.23
N THR A 105 -0.36 5.00 3.89
CA THR A 105 -1.47 4.62 3.01
C THR A 105 -0.94 4.20 1.63
N LEU A 106 -0.08 5.03 1.02
CA LEU A 106 0.53 4.72 -0.28
C LEU A 106 1.33 3.42 -0.24
N THR A 107 2.16 3.24 0.79
CA THR A 107 2.97 2.03 0.95
C THR A 107 2.10 0.79 1.07
N ALA A 108 0.99 0.86 1.82
CA ALA A 108 0.05 -0.26 1.95
C ALA A 108 -0.63 -0.62 0.62
N VAL A 109 -0.98 0.37 -0.23
CA VAL A 109 -1.54 0.11 -1.57
C VAL A 109 -0.51 -0.57 -2.47
N VAL A 110 0.74 -0.08 -2.47
CA VAL A 110 1.83 -0.69 -3.25
C VAL A 110 2.14 -2.11 -2.77
N ASP A 111 2.12 -2.36 -1.44
CA ASP A 111 2.31 -3.71 -0.88
C ASP A 111 1.14 -4.64 -1.23
N ALA A 112 -0.11 -4.12 -1.32
CA ALA A 112 -1.27 -4.89 -1.77
C ALA A 112 -1.05 -5.44 -3.19
N TYR A 113 -0.62 -4.61 -4.13
CA TYR A 113 -0.26 -5.06 -5.47
C TYR A 113 0.93 -6.03 -5.47
N ALA A 114 1.98 -5.74 -4.70
CA ALA A 114 3.17 -6.58 -4.63
C ALA A 114 2.89 -7.98 -4.08
N ARG A 115 1.90 -8.13 -3.20
CA ARG A 115 1.49 -9.42 -2.60
C ARG A 115 0.43 -10.14 -3.42
N ALA A 116 -0.54 -9.42 -3.97
CA ALA A 116 -1.52 -10.00 -4.88
C ALA A 116 -0.85 -10.63 -6.10
N GLY A 117 0.27 -10.06 -6.53
CA GLY A 117 1.01 -10.54 -7.69
C GLY A 117 0.24 -10.36 -8.99
N GLY A 118 0.53 -11.22 -9.95
CA GLY A 118 -0.05 -11.12 -11.27
C GLY A 118 0.82 -10.34 -12.25
N ARG A 119 0.52 -10.50 -13.54
CA ARG A 119 1.36 -9.98 -14.62
C ARG A 119 1.51 -8.47 -14.56
N ASP A 120 0.42 -7.75 -14.31
CA ASP A 120 0.39 -6.28 -14.39
C ASP A 120 0.51 -5.59 -13.02
N ALA A 121 0.60 -6.35 -11.93
CA ALA A 121 0.63 -5.80 -10.57
C ALA A 121 1.74 -4.77 -10.34
N ALA A 122 2.95 -5.01 -10.87
CA ALA A 122 4.07 -4.08 -10.74
C ALA A 122 3.85 -2.78 -11.53
N THR A 123 3.24 -2.90 -12.72
CA THR A 123 2.87 -1.74 -13.56
C THR A 123 1.79 -0.91 -12.88
N MET A 124 0.73 -1.57 -12.34
CA MET A 124 -0.33 -0.90 -11.61
C MET A 124 0.21 -0.19 -10.36
N ALA A 125 1.03 -0.86 -9.56
CA ALA A 125 1.70 -0.24 -8.41
C ALA A 125 2.53 0.99 -8.79
N SER A 126 3.27 0.93 -9.91
CA SER A 126 4.05 2.07 -10.44
C SER A 126 3.15 3.23 -10.87
N ASN A 127 1.99 2.93 -11.48
CA ASN A 127 1.00 3.92 -11.90
C ASN A 127 0.40 4.63 -10.68
N VAL A 128 0.07 3.90 -9.62
CA VAL A 128 -0.42 4.49 -8.36
C VAL A 128 0.61 5.47 -7.80
N VAL A 129 1.88 5.07 -7.70
CA VAL A 129 2.95 5.94 -7.19
C VAL A 129 3.06 7.23 -8.01
N ARG A 130 3.01 7.16 -9.36
CA ARG A 130 3.02 8.33 -10.24
C ARG A 130 1.80 9.22 -10.07
N LYS A 131 0.61 8.61 -10.00
CA LYS A 131 -0.68 9.29 -9.88
C LYS A 131 -0.73 10.19 -8.65
N VAL A 132 -0.14 9.77 -7.55
CA VAL A 132 -0.22 10.49 -6.26
C VAL A 132 1.03 11.30 -5.91
N ASP A 133 2.04 11.38 -6.78
CA ASP A 133 3.34 12.02 -6.48
C ASP A 133 3.22 13.51 -6.10
N SER A 134 2.20 14.20 -6.60
CA SER A 134 1.89 15.60 -6.22
C SER A 134 1.30 15.73 -4.81
N ILE A 135 0.69 14.65 -4.27
CA ILE A 135 0.01 14.66 -2.97
C ILE A 135 0.88 13.99 -1.90
N ILE A 136 1.50 12.86 -2.25
CA ILE A 136 2.25 12.00 -1.32
C ILE A 136 3.61 11.68 -1.93
N LYS A 137 4.69 12.07 -1.26
CA LYS A 137 6.04 11.66 -1.68
C LYS A 137 6.32 10.23 -1.21
N PRO A 138 6.71 9.31 -2.11
CA PRO A 138 7.03 7.94 -1.75
C PRO A 138 8.22 7.90 -0.78
N SER A 139 8.19 6.96 0.15
CA SER A 139 9.29 6.68 1.06
C SER A 139 10.19 5.55 0.52
N HIS A 140 11.33 5.35 1.17
CA HIS A 140 12.19 4.18 0.95
C HIS A 140 11.38 2.86 1.05
N ALA A 141 10.48 2.74 2.03
CA ALA A 141 9.62 1.56 2.18
C ALA A 141 8.68 1.37 0.98
N THR A 142 8.11 2.46 0.45
CA THR A 142 7.26 2.42 -0.76
C THR A 142 8.06 1.90 -1.96
N TYR A 143 9.29 2.37 -2.16
CA TYR A 143 10.15 1.91 -3.23
C TYR A 143 10.58 0.44 -3.06
N ASN A 144 10.85 -0.02 -1.83
CA ASN A 144 11.14 -1.43 -1.57
C ASN A 144 9.93 -2.33 -1.90
N CYS A 145 8.71 -1.94 -1.56
CA CYS A 145 7.50 -2.67 -1.97
C CYS A 145 7.37 -2.70 -3.50
N LEU A 146 7.65 -1.58 -4.18
CA LEU A 146 7.59 -1.49 -5.63
C LEU A 146 8.67 -2.36 -6.30
N MET A 147 9.89 -2.37 -5.77
CA MET A 147 10.96 -3.25 -6.25
C MET A 147 10.60 -4.73 -6.07
N LYS A 148 9.97 -5.09 -4.95
CA LYS A 148 9.46 -6.45 -4.71
C LYS A 148 8.39 -6.82 -5.75
N ALA A 149 7.47 -5.90 -6.07
CA ALA A 149 6.47 -6.12 -7.11
C ALA A 149 7.15 -6.40 -8.47
N TRP A 150 8.15 -5.60 -8.87
CA TRP A 150 8.91 -5.80 -10.09
C TRP A 150 9.73 -7.08 -10.07
N SER A 151 10.41 -7.40 -8.95
CA SER A 151 11.18 -8.64 -8.79
C SER A 151 10.32 -9.90 -8.91
N ASN A 152 9.02 -9.82 -8.56
CA ASN A 152 8.08 -10.94 -8.69
C ASN A 152 7.29 -10.91 -10.00
N SER A 153 7.38 -9.82 -10.76
CA SER A 153 6.74 -9.70 -12.07
C SER A 153 7.48 -10.55 -13.12
N GLN A 154 6.72 -11.25 -13.95
CA GLN A 154 7.25 -11.97 -15.11
C GLN A 154 7.27 -11.10 -16.38
N GLN A 155 7.11 -9.79 -16.25
CA GLN A 155 7.12 -8.88 -17.39
C GLN A 155 8.54 -8.70 -17.93
N GLN A 156 8.63 -8.60 -19.27
CA GLN A 156 9.88 -8.21 -19.92
C GLN A 156 10.31 -6.82 -19.44
N GLY A 157 11.58 -6.66 -19.08
CA GLY A 157 12.11 -5.39 -18.56
C GLY A 157 11.87 -5.15 -17.06
N ALA A 158 11.23 -6.08 -16.34
CA ALA A 158 11.01 -5.94 -14.89
C ALA A 158 12.31 -5.67 -14.12
N ALA A 159 13.40 -6.35 -14.45
CA ALA A 159 14.71 -6.13 -13.84
C ALA A 159 15.26 -4.73 -14.08
N ARG A 160 15.05 -4.17 -15.28
CA ARG A 160 15.45 -2.79 -15.61
C ARG A 160 14.64 -1.78 -14.79
N MET A 161 13.36 -2.05 -14.57
CA MET A 161 12.52 -1.20 -13.71
C MET A 161 12.97 -1.26 -12.26
N ALA A 162 13.29 -2.44 -11.73
CA ALA A 162 13.88 -2.57 -10.40
C ALA A 162 15.21 -1.81 -10.27
N GLU A 163 16.11 -1.95 -11.27
CA GLU A 163 17.37 -1.22 -11.27
C GLU A 163 17.18 0.31 -11.39
N SER A 164 16.18 0.78 -12.13
CA SER A 164 15.87 2.22 -12.22
C SER A 164 15.43 2.80 -10.86
N ILE A 165 14.67 2.02 -10.08
CA ILE A 165 14.28 2.41 -8.72
C ILE A 165 15.51 2.45 -7.81
N LEU A 166 16.40 1.45 -7.87
CA LEU A 166 17.66 1.45 -7.11
C LEU A 166 18.49 2.71 -7.42
N ARG A 167 18.71 3.03 -8.70
CA ARG A 167 19.44 4.24 -9.11
C ARG A 167 18.79 5.52 -8.60
N LYS A 168 17.46 5.57 -8.57
CA LYS A 168 16.73 6.72 -8.01
C LYS A 168 17.02 6.87 -6.51
N LEU A 169 17.00 5.78 -5.75
CA LEU A 169 17.33 5.79 -4.33
C LEU A 169 18.77 6.20 -4.07
N GLU A 170 19.74 5.65 -4.84
CA GLU A 170 21.16 6.03 -4.79
C GLU A 170 21.34 7.53 -5.05
N SER A 171 20.72 8.05 -6.13
CA SER A 171 20.79 9.47 -6.49
C SER A 171 20.22 10.39 -5.40
N GLU A 172 19.07 10.04 -4.84
CA GLU A 172 18.46 10.83 -3.75
C GLU A 172 19.32 10.80 -2.48
N TYR A 173 19.91 9.66 -2.16
CA TYR A 173 20.85 9.54 -1.05
C TYR A 173 22.11 10.38 -1.25
N GLN A 174 22.71 10.37 -2.45
CA GLN A 174 23.86 11.19 -2.81
C GLN A 174 23.58 12.70 -2.75
N LYS A 175 22.33 13.11 -3.03
CA LYS A 175 21.86 14.50 -2.85
C LYS A 175 21.66 14.90 -1.38
N GLY A 176 21.99 14.01 -0.43
CA GLY A 176 21.88 14.27 1.01
C GLY A 176 20.56 13.81 1.65
N ASN A 177 19.66 13.19 0.91
CA ASN A 177 18.44 12.64 1.47
C ASN A 177 18.70 11.31 2.18
N LYS A 178 19.18 11.38 3.42
CA LYS A 178 19.54 10.20 4.24
C LYS A 178 18.39 9.19 4.42
N LYS A 179 17.13 9.63 4.30
CA LYS A 179 15.96 8.74 4.41
C LYS A 179 15.80 7.82 3.19
N MET A 180 16.47 8.10 2.09
CA MET A 180 16.45 7.29 0.86
C MET A 180 17.67 6.37 0.73
N GLN A 181 18.44 6.16 1.79
CA GLN A 181 19.60 5.27 1.77
C GLN A 181 19.20 3.86 1.33
N PRO A 182 19.80 3.33 0.24
CA PRO A 182 19.57 1.95 -0.14
C PRO A 182 20.08 0.99 0.94
N THR A 183 19.37 -0.11 1.12
CA THR A 183 19.69 -1.14 2.11
C THR A 183 20.01 -2.47 1.45
N VAL A 184 20.48 -3.44 2.21
CA VAL A 184 20.67 -4.82 1.73
C VAL A 184 19.41 -5.35 1.05
N ILE A 185 18.21 -5.03 1.60
CA ILE A 185 16.93 -5.43 1.00
C ILE A 185 16.75 -4.81 -0.39
N THR A 186 17.15 -3.55 -0.57
CA THR A 186 17.06 -2.83 -1.85
C THR A 186 17.96 -3.50 -2.91
N TYR A 187 19.22 -3.71 -2.59
CA TYR A 187 20.19 -4.35 -3.51
C TYR A 187 19.80 -5.79 -3.82
N SER A 188 19.46 -6.60 -2.80
CA SER A 188 19.04 -8.00 -3.00
C SER A 188 17.77 -8.14 -3.83
N SER A 189 16.80 -7.20 -3.68
CA SER A 189 15.60 -7.17 -4.52
C SER A 189 15.93 -6.89 -5.99
N CYS A 190 16.88 -5.99 -6.25
CA CYS A 190 17.35 -5.68 -7.61
C CYS A 190 18.10 -6.88 -8.22
N ILE A 191 19.02 -7.49 -7.47
CA ILE A 191 19.77 -8.68 -7.90
C ILE A 191 18.79 -9.84 -8.20
N ASN A 192 17.79 -10.06 -7.32
CA ASN A 192 16.78 -11.09 -7.53
C ASN A 192 15.92 -10.83 -8.77
N ALA A 193 15.60 -9.56 -9.07
CA ALA A 193 14.91 -9.20 -10.31
C ALA A 193 15.74 -9.57 -11.54
N TRP A 194 17.04 -9.27 -11.54
CA TRP A 194 17.96 -9.67 -12.60
C TRP A 194 18.12 -11.19 -12.71
N ALA A 195 18.23 -11.90 -11.59
CA ALA A 195 18.36 -13.35 -11.59
C ALA A 195 17.14 -14.05 -12.25
N LYS A 196 15.94 -13.54 -12.01
CA LYS A 196 14.69 -14.06 -12.59
C LYS A 196 14.41 -13.58 -14.02
N SER A 197 15.09 -12.54 -14.49
CA SER A 197 14.90 -11.95 -15.80
C SER A 197 15.27 -12.93 -16.94
N THR A 198 14.63 -12.76 -18.09
CA THR A 198 14.98 -13.43 -19.35
C THR A 198 15.95 -12.60 -20.19
N ASP A 199 16.36 -11.42 -19.72
CA ASP A 199 17.21 -10.50 -20.48
C ASP A 199 18.61 -11.07 -20.67
N GLN A 200 19.19 -10.84 -21.87
CA GLN A 200 20.59 -11.17 -22.14
C GLN A 200 21.51 -10.34 -21.23
N GLY A 201 22.57 -10.97 -20.72
CA GLY A 201 23.52 -10.29 -19.84
C GLY A 201 23.04 -10.11 -18.40
N LYS A 202 21.94 -10.77 -18.00
CA LYS A 202 21.39 -10.68 -16.63
C LYS A 202 22.42 -10.95 -15.53
N ALA A 203 23.31 -11.95 -15.72
CA ALA A 203 24.35 -12.28 -14.75
C ALA A 203 25.36 -11.14 -14.59
N LYS A 204 25.80 -10.53 -15.69
CA LYS A 204 26.71 -9.37 -15.66
C LYS A 204 26.05 -8.18 -14.95
N ARG A 205 24.75 -7.96 -15.18
CA ARG A 205 24.00 -6.87 -14.53
C ARG A 205 23.81 -7.13 -13.04
N ALA A 206 23.45 -8.37 -12.65
CA ALA A 206 23.34 -8.74 -11.25
C ALA A 206 24.68 -8.57 -10.52
N HIS A 207 25.79 -8.99 -11.15
CA HIS A 207 27.15 -8.82 -10.61
C HIS A 207 27.52 -7.34 -10.45
N ALA A 208 27.25 -6.52 -11.47
CA ALA A 208 27.51 -5.09 -11.40
C ALA A 208 26.68 -4.35 -10.31
N VAL A 209 25.52 -4.89 -9.93
CA VAL A 209 24.74 -4.37 -8.78
C VAL A 209 25.36 -4.79 -7.45
N LEU A 210 26.01 -5.98 -7.39
CA LEU A 210 26.69 -6.48 -6.19
C LEU A 210 27.96 -5.69 -5.86
N GLU A 211 28.64 -5.16 -6.91
CA GLU A 211 29.88 -4.39 -6.78
C GLU A 211 29.66 -2.90 -6.40
N ARG A 212 28.40 -2.45 -6.31
CA ARG A 212 28.04 -1.07 -5.88
C ARG A 212 27.97 -0.93 -4.36
#